data_261faeea8f3f347690b6461bf05bbbd2
#
_entry.id   261faeea8f3f347690b6461bf05bbbd2
#
_cell.length_a   1.000
_cell.length_b   1.000
_cell.length_c   1.000
_cell.angle_alpha   90.00
_cell.angle_beta   90.00
_cell.angle_gamma   90.00
#
_symmetry.space_group_name_H-M   'P 1'
#
loop_
_entity.id
_entity.type
_entity.pdbx_description
1 polymer ?
#
loop_
_entity_poly.entity_id
_entity_poly.type
_entity_poly.pdbx_seq_one_letter_code
_entity_poly.pdbx_strand_id
1 'polypeptide(L)'
;MEKRLLGVETNITNWQRRQNANNNFSAVIPYDLEQQRKESKEFMDDLTTRDQRMMFGILTMVHTAESKKQLDADTETLLTIGRKKLCQFSVLKFQQMDGLNTALPIGHRKIPAVRTLTSESVAVLMPFRVQEIMDAGGIYCGENAISHNLIMCNKEKLLNPNSFLLGVPGSGKSFNAKMQIVFLALATQDDILICDPEREYASLVEAMGGEVVRIAAGSRDYINAMDMVDGYGDGGDPVIEKSQFILSLFEQLDKKGINAKERSIIDRCVGEVYEEYQHGGAVPTLRVLREKFLEQEEPEAQDLALVSELFTNGSLDAFAHESNVDVNNRIMVYDILDLGKQLKTMGLLVITDAMLNRVTENWKQGKRTHIFLDEFHVVFENEYSGAFFNSAWRRFRKRNAFPTAITQNVEYLLDSVLASTMISNSEYIVMLNQAEPDRAKLATLLNISTEQMGYITNADAGCGLVKYGSSLVPFVNRFPTNTRLYKLMTTKPGEDSINRGRM
;
A
#
# COMPACT_ATOMS: atom_id res chain seq x y z
N MET A 1 23.63 14.95 -45.02
CA MET A 1 22.71 16.10 -45.02
C MET A 1 23.20 17.24 -45.89
N GLU A 2 24.40 17.73 -45.72
CA GLU A 2 24.99 18.75 -46.61
C GLU A 2 24.79 18.45 -48.08
N LYS A 3 25.02 17.18 -48.51
CA LYS A 3 24.77 16.74 -49.92
C LYS A 3 23.30 16.91 -50.35
N ARG A 4 22.33 16.79 -49.42
CA ARG A 4 20.91 16.97 -49.75
C ARG A 4 20.57 18.44 -49.89
N LEU A 5 21.04 19.29 -49.00
CA LEU A 5 20.89 20.73 -49.09
C LEU A 5 21.58 21.28 -50.37
N LEU A 6 22.82 20.86 -50.62
CA LEU A 6 23.56 21.20 -51.82
C LEU A 6 22.82 20.75 -53.11
N GLY A 7 22.19 19.56 -53.07
CA GLY A 7 21.37 19.07 -54.20
C GLY A 7 20.13 19.94 -54.44
N VAL A 8 19.45 20.40 -53.36
CA VAL A 8 18.29 21.31 -53.51
C VAL A 8 18.75 22.67 -54.05
N GLU A 9 19.83 23.24 -53.52
CA GLU A 9 20.39 24.50 -54.01
C GLU A 9 20.85 24.39 -55.49
N THR A 10 21.44 23.26 -55.85
CA THR A 10 21.79 22.98 -57.24
C THR A 10 20.56 22.94 -58.16
N ASN A 11 19.48 22.31 -57.69
CA ASN A 11 18.22 22.27 -58.44
C ASN A 11 17.59 23.66 -58.62
N ILE A 12 17.63 24.48 -57.58
CA ILE A 12 17.16 25.87 -57.62
C ILE A 12 18.00 26.67 -58.61
N THR A 13 19.33 26.54 -58.54
CA THR A 13 20.26 27.21 -59.45
C THR A 13 20.03 26.78 -60.91
N ASN A 14 19.87 25.49 -61.19
CA ASN A 14 19.57 24.96 -62.50
C ASN A 14 18.23 25.45 -63.05
N TRP A 15 17.21 25.54 -62.16
CA TRP A 15 15.93 26.08 -62.55
C TRP A 15 16.03 27.56 -62.88
N GLN A 16 16.71 28.37 -62.08
CA GLN A 16 16.96 29.79 -62.35
C GLN A 16 17.71 29.98 -63.66
N ARG A 17 18.79 29.18 -63.97
CA ARG A 17 19.52 29.22 -65.23
C ARG A 17 18.60 28.95 -66.41
N ARG A 18 17.67 27.98 -66.31
CA ARG A 18 16.71 27.70 -67.37
C ARG A 18 15.73 28.83 -67.60
N GLN A 19 15.27 29.50 -66.52
CA GLN A 19 14.37 30.67 -66.65
C GLN A 19 15.10 31.86 -67.29
N ASN A 20 16.34 32.12 -66.92
CA ASN A 20 17.18 33.17 -67.53
C ASN A 20 17.45 32.92 -68.99
N ALA A 21 17.71 31.67 -69.39
CA ALA A 21 17.87 31.28 -70.76
C ALA A 21 16.61 31.51 -71.63
N ASN A 22 15.43 31.47 -70.95
CA ASN A 22 14.14 31.76 -71.63
C ASN A 22 13.72 33.23 -71.49
N ASN A 23 14.61 34.15 -71.07
CA ASN A 23 14.38 35.59 -70.86
C ASN A 23 13.30 35.88 -69.78
N ASN A 24 13.06 34.95 -68.87
CA ASN A 24 12.11 35.12 -67.80
C ASN A 24 12.80 35.46 -66.44
N PHE A 25 13.33 36.68 -66.35
CA PHE A 25 14.16 37.15 -65.25
C PHE A 25 13.36 37.42 -63.93
N SER A 26 12.04 37.48 -64.04
CA SER A 26 11.16 37.70 -62.89
C SER A 26 10.47 36.42 -62.37
N ALA A 27 10.91 35.24 -62.82
CA ALA A 27 10.31 33.98 -62.45
C ALA A 27 10.52 33.69 -60.94
N VAL A 28 9.42 33.48 -60.24
CA VAL A 28 9.41 33.09 -58.79
C VAL A 28 9.78 31.62 -58.68
N ILE A 29 10.64 31.30 -57.74
CA ILE A 29 11.03 29.91 -57.45
C ILE A 29 9.78 29.08 -57.16
N PRO A 30 9.61 27.89 -57.78
CA PRO A 30 8.47 27.02 -57.44
C PRO A 30 8.39 26.72 -55.95
N TYR A 31 7.16 26.80 -55.44
CA TYR A 31 6.89 26.59 -54.02
C TYR A 31 7.51 25.30 -53.47
N ASP A 32 7.44 24.20 -54.21
CA ASP A 32 8.00 22.92 -53.82
C ASP A 32 9.52 22.95 -53.61
N LEU A 33 10.27 23.67 -54.43
CA LEU A 33 11.72 23.82 -54.30
C LEU A 33 12.08 24.74 -53.12
N GLU A 34 11.32 25.78 -52.90
CA GLU A 34 11.49 26.67 -51.77
C GLU A 34 11.15 25.97 -50.44
N GLN A 35 10.08 25.18 -50.40
CA GLN A 35 9.70 24.36 -49.26
C GLN A 35 10.78 23.31 -48.92
N GLN A 36 11.29 22.60 -49.92
CA GLN A 36 12.39 21.65 -49.76
C GLN A 36 13.68 22.31 -49.22
N ARG A 37 13.98 23.52 -49.69
CA ARG A 37 15.12 24.31 -49.19
C ARG A 37 14.93 24.67 -47.72
N LYS A 38 13.74 25.17 -47.34
CA LYS A 38 13.40 25.54 -45.96
C LYS A 38 13.51 24.34 -45.04
N GLU A 39 12.87 23.23 -45.37
CA GLU A 39 12.92 22.00 -44.56
C GLU A 39 14.36 21.46 -44.41
N SER A 40 15.15 21.49 -45.48
CA SER A 40 16.54 21.03 -45.42
C SER A 40 17.42 21.92 -44.54
N LYS A 41 17.15 23.24 -44.55
CA LYS A 41 17.88 24.20 -43.72
C LYS A 41 17.47 24.08 -42.24
N GLU A 42 16.19 24.01 -41.94
CA GLU A 42 15.68 23.78 -40.57
C GLU A 42 16.26 22.51 -39.98
N PHE A 43 16.29 21.42 -40.74
CA PHE A 43 16.88 20.15 -40.30
C PHE A 43 18.40 20.25 -40.04
N MET A 44 19.11 21.03 -40.82
CA MET A 44 20.56 21.30 -40.58
C MET A 44 20.74 22.14 -39.30
N ASP A 45 19.93 23.17 -39.11
CA ASP A 45 19.95 24.02 -37.93
C ASP A 45 19.66 23.20 -36.66
N ASP A 46 18.71 22.23 -36.69
CA ASP A 46 18.43 21.31 -35.62
C ASP A 46 19.66 20.48 -35.21
N LEU A 47 20.41 19.97 -36.20
CA LEU A 47 21.60 19.14 -35.96
C LEU A 47 22.82 19.94 -35.50
N THR A 48 22.96 21.22 -35.96
CA THR A 48 24.17 22.02 -35.70
C THR A 48 24.03 22.99 -34.55
N THR A 49 22.82 23.56 -34.33
CA THR A 49 22.60 24.62 -33.37
C THR A 49 21.82 24.13 -32.13
N ARG A 50 20.93 23.15 -32.31
CA ARG A 50 20.07 22.63 -31.23
C ARG A 50 20.56 21.30 -30.64
N ASP A 51 21.78 20.88 -30.93
CA ASP A 51 22.43 19.65 -30.47
C ASP A 51 21.57 18.37 -30.62
N GLN A 52 20.76 18.36 -31.68
CA GLN A 52 19.92 17.18 -31.96
C GLN A 52 20.74 16.10 -32.69
N ARG A 53 20.48 14.84 -32.34
CA ARG A 53 21.11 13.70 -33.02
C ARG A 53 20.21 13.14 -34.11
N MET A 54 20.82 12.74 -35.22
CA MET A 54 20.12 12.06 -36.31
C MET A 54 20.03 10.56 -36.05
N MET A 55 18.83 10.03 -36.12
CA MET A 55 18.52 8.61 -35.97
C MET A 55 17.80 8.06 -37.20
N PHE A 56 17.95 6.76 -37.43
CA PHE A 56 17.23 6.06 -38.50
C PHE A 56 16.24 5.08 -37.84
N GLY A 57 14.95 5.33 -38.03
CA GLY A 57 13.89 4.52 -37.49
C GLY A 57 13.08 3.80 -38.56
N ILE A 58 12.54 2.64 -38.18
CA ILE A 58 11.51 1.94 -38.93
C ILE A 58 10.41 1.53 -37.94
N LEU A 59 9.16 1.79 -38.27
CA LEU A 59 8.01 1.29 -37.55
C LEU A 59 7.44 0.09 -38.28
N THR A 60 7.47 -1.07 -37.66
CA THR A 60 6.87 -2.31 -38.18
C THR A 60 5.72 -2.74 -37.28
N MET A 61 4.63 -3.21 -37.90
CA MET A 61 3.46 -3.77 -37.22
C MET A 61 3.29 -5.21 -37.69
N VAL A 62 3.11 -6.12 -36.75
CA VAL A 62 2.79 -7.53 -37.01
C VAL A 62 1.43 -7.81 -36.42
N HIS A 63 0.53 -8.36 -37.20
CA HIS A 63 -0.75 -8.85 -36.69
C HIS A 63 -1.01 -10.26 -37.20
N THR A 64 -1.79 -11.01 -36.49
CA THR A 64 -2.15 -12.41 -36.76
C THR A 64 -3.66 -12.56 -36.71
N ALA A 65 -4.19 -13.55 -37.43
CA ALA A 65 -5.60 -13.90 -37.40
C ALA A 65 -5.77 -15.40 -37.55
N GLU A 66 -6.92 -15.92 -37.14
CA GLU A 66 -7.23 -17.36 -37.23
C GLU A 66 -7.51 -17.82 -38.69
N SER A 67 -7.89 -16.91 -39.57
CA SER A 67 -8.16 -17.21 -40.97
C SER A 67 -7.61 -16.13 -41.89
N LYS A 68 -7.30 -16.52 -43.15
CA LYS A 68 -6.84 -15.59 -44.18
C LYS A 68 -7.88 -14.49 -44.43
N LYS A 69 -9.16 -14.81 -44.45
CA LYS A 69 -10.24 -13.84 -44.66
C LYS A 69 -10.26 -12.77 -43.58
N GLN A 70 -10.08 -13.18 -42.34
CA GLN A 70 -9.99 -12.25 -41.19
C GLN A 70 -8.72 -11.40 -41.31
N LEU A 71 -7.58 -12.02 -41.62
CA LEU A 71 -6.31 -11.32 -41.78
C LEU A 71 -6.37 -10.21 -42.87
N ASP A 72 -6.98 -10.50 -44.00
CA ASP A 72 -7.15 -9.54 -45.07
C ASP A 72 -8.09 -8.38 -44.65
N ALA A 73 -9.18 -8.67 -43.94
CA ALA A 73 -10.09 -7.65 -43.41
C ALA A 73 -9.44 -6.74 -42.37
N ASP A 74 -8.66 -7.32 -41.46
CA ASP A 74 -7.93 -6.59 -40.41
C ASP A 74 -6.83 -5.71 -41.05
N THR A 75 -6.15 -6.19 -42.08
CA THR A 75 -5.16 -5.43 -42.86
C THR A 75 -5.78 -4.17 -43.48
N GLU A 76 -6.93 -4.32 -44.16
CA GLU A 76 -7.64 -3.17 -44.73
C GLU A 76 -8.10 -2.17 -43.70
N THR A 77 -8.54 -2.66 -42.52
CA THR A 77 -8.92 -1.83 -41.40
C THR A 77 -7.73 -1.03 -40.85
N LEU A 78 -6.56 -1.67 -40.68
CA LEU A 78 -5.33 -1.01 -40.22
C LEU A 78 -4.86 0.05 -41.24
N LEU A 79 -4.88 -0.25 -42.54
CA LEU A 79 -4.53 0.70 -43.58
C LEU A 79 -5.49 1.91 -43.60
N THR A 80 -6.76 1.69 -43.37
CA THR A 80 -7.79 2.74 -43.32
C THR A 80 -7.61 3.64 -42.11
N ILE A 81 -7.35 3.05 -40.92
CA ILE A 81 -7.05 3.80 -39.70
C ILE A 81 -5.76 4.63 -39.89
N GLY A 82 -4.73 4.03 -40.47
CA GLY A 82 -3.48 4.73 -40.77
C GLY A 82 -3.72 5.97 -41.64
N ARG A 83 -4.45 5.83 -42.75
CA ARG A 83 -4.79 6.95 -43.64
C ARG A 83 -5.58 8.06 -42.89
N LYS A 84 -6.55 7.71 -42.04
CA LYS A 84 -7.29 8.69 -41.22
C LYS A 84 -6.38 9.46 -40.27
N LYS A 85 -5.27 8.85 -39.82
CA LYS A 85 -4.26 9.48 -38.95
C LYS A 85 -3.06 10.04 -39.72
N LEU A 86 -3.19 10.23 -41.03
CA LEU A 86 -2.14 10.74 -41.90
C LEU A 86 -0.85 9.89 -41.90
N CYS A 87 -0.96 8.61 -41.53
CA CYS A 87 0.12 7.64 -41.58
C CYS A 87 -0.07 6.70 -42.77
N GLN A 88 0.94 6.55 -43.60
CA GLN A 88 0.91 5.63 -44.71
C GLN A 88 1.64 4.34 -44.36
N PHE A 89 0.89 3.25 -44.22
CA PHE A 89 1.44 1.91 -44.08
C PHE A 89 1.52 1.20 -45.41
N SER A 90 2.55 0.35 -45.57
CA SER A 90 2.75 -0.49 -46.73
C SER A 90 2.83 -1.96 -46.30
N VAL A 91 2.07 -2.82 -46.96
CA VAL A 91 2.16 -4.27 -46.73
C VAL A 91 3.46 -4.79 -47.33
N LEU A 92 4.25 -5.54 -46.58
CA LEU A 92 5.48 -6.17 -47.01
C LEU A 92 5.16 -7.39 -47.87
N LYS A 93 5.23 -7.23 -49.21
CA LYS A 93 5.05 -8.32 -50.16
C LYS A 93 6.40 -8.95 -50.49
N PHE A 94 6.49 -10.28 -50.38
CA PHE A 94 7.72 -11.08 -50.61
C PHE A 94 8.89 -10.77 -49.66
N GLN A 95 8.65 -10.00 -48.59
CA GLN A 95 9.61 -9.61 -47.56
C GLN A 95 9.07 -9.91 -46.13
N GLN A 96 8.11 -10.81 -46.00
CA GLN A 96 7.43 -11.08 -44.74
C GLN A 96 8.39 -11.62 -43.67
N MET A 97 9.32 -12.50 -44.04
CA MET A 97 10.34 -13.05 -43.15
C MET A 97 11.31 -11.96 -42.66
N ASP A 98 11.74 -11.07 -43.54
CA ASP A 98 12.61 -9.95 -43.20
C ASP A 98 11.87 -8.93 -42.33
N GLY A 99 10.57 -8.74 -42.59
CA GLY A 99 9.67 -7.94 -41.76
C GLY A 99 9.53 -8.50 -40.35
N LEU A 100 9.27 -9.79 -40.24
CA LEU A 100 9.17 -10.48 -38.96
C LEU A 100 10.46 -10.38 -38.14
N ASN A 101 11.62 -10.67 -38.79
CA ASN A 101 12.93 -10.56 -38.14
C ASN A 101 13.23 -9.12 -37.68
N THR A 102 12.75 -8.11 -38.40
CA THR A 102 12.92 -6.70 -38.04
C THR A 102 12.00 -6.31 -36.88
N ALA A 103 10.83 -6.91 -36.78
CA ALA A 103 9.84 -6.64 -35.73
C ALA A 103 10.16 -7.33 -34.38
N LEU A 104 10.84 -8.47 -34.43
CA LEU A 104 11.23 -9.21 -33.23
C LEU A 104 12.33 -8.45 -32.45
N PRO A 105 12.33 -8.50 -31.10
CA PRO A 105 13.31 -7.81 -30.27
C PRO A 105 14.69 -8.50 -30.23
N ILE A 106 15.17 -8.96 -31.42
CA ILE A 106 16.45 -9.65 -31.57
C ILE A 106 17.57 -8.73 -32.05
N GLY A 107 17.29 -7.43 -32.19
CA GLY A 107 18.29 -6.45 -32.64
C GLY A 107 18.69 -6.55 -34.10
N HIS A 108 17.95 -7.27 -34.92
CA HIS A 108 18.32 -7.55 -36.31
C HIS A 108 17.36 -6.87 -37.30
N ARG A 109 17.79 -5.75 -37.89
CA ARG A 109 17.03 -5.02 -38.90
C ARG A 109 17.37 -5.50 -40.32
N LYS A 110 16.43 -6.12 -41.00
CA LYS A 110 16.56 -6.61 -42.39
C LYS A 110 15.86 -5.73 -43.44
N ILE A 111 14.85 -4.96 -43.00
CA ILE A 111 14.14 -4.05 -43.92
C ILE A 111 14.97 -2.77 -44.10
N PRO A 112 15.31 -2.40 -45.37
CA PRO A 112 16.15 -1.23 -45.66
C PRO A 112 15.40 0.11 -45.61
N ALA A 113 14.06 0.11 -45.63
CA ALA A 113 13.24 1.31 -45.62
C ALA A 113 13.28 1.98 -44.26
N VAL A 114 14.04 3.04 -44.11
CA VAL A 114 14.18 3.80 -42.86
C VAL A 114 13.73 5.24 -43.04
N ARG A 115 13.22 5.82 -41.95
CA ARG A 115 12.96 7.25 -41.85
C ARG A 115 14.06 7.90 -41.03
N THR A 116 14.49 9.07 -41.46
CA THR A 116 15.42 9.91 -40.71
C THR A 116 14.59 10.69 -39.66
N LEU A 117 14.99 10.58 -38.41
CA LEU A 117 14.34 11.22 -37.27
C LEU A 117 15.37 12.02 -36.47
N THR A 118 14.97 13.12 -35.88
CA THR A 118 15.76 13.82 -34.84
C THR A 118 15.53 13.22 -33.47
N SER A 119 16.40 13.53 -32.51
CA SER A 119 16.20 13.13 -31.10
C SER A 119 14.83 13.56 -30.59
N GLU A 120 14.39 14.77 -30.91
CA GLU A 120 13.08 15.31 -30.54
C GLU A 120 11.93 14.49 -31.17
N SER A 121 12.03 14.14 -32.44
CA SER A 121 11.04 13.30 -33.12
C SER A 121 10.94 11.90 -32.52
N VAL A 122 12.06 11.33 -32.06
CA VAL A 122 12.08 10.02 -31.37
C VAL A 122 11.52 10.14 -29.94
N ALA A 123 11.78 11.25 -29.25
CA ALA A 123 11.26 11.49 -27.91
C ALA A 123 9.71 11.48 -27.89
N VAL A 124 9.06 11.98 -28.93
CA VAL A 124 7.59 11.92 -29.06
C VAL A 124 7.04 10.49 -29.14
N LEU A 125 7.86 9.53 -29.60
CA LEU A 125 7.47 8.11 -29.67
C LEU A 125 7.57 7.39 -28.31
N MET A 126 8.17 8.03 -27.29
CA MET A 126 8.17 7.47 -25.94
C MET A 126 6.74 7.42 -25.42
N PRO A 127 6.22 6.24 -25.04
CA PRO A 127 4.90 6.12 -24.46
C PRO A 127 4.93 6.68 -23.03
N PHE A 128 4.69 7.97 -22.88
CA PHE A 128 4.41 8.54 -21.55
C PHE A 128 3.09 7.95 -21.08
N ARG A 129 3.17 6.88 -20.30
CA ARG A 129 2.02 6.30 -19.63
C ARG A 129 2.05 6.71 -18.18
N VAL A 130 0.93 7.21 -17.71
CA VAL A 130 0.68 7.35 -16.28
C VAL A 130 0.55 5.94 -15.70
N GLN A 131 1.18 5.72 -14.57
CA GLN A 131 1.08 4.46 -13.86
C GLN A 131 -0.34 4.34 -13.29
N GLU A 132 -1.05 3.26 -13.62
CA GLU A 132 -2.43 3.03 -13.23
C GLU A 132 -2.54 1.80 -12.33
N ILE A 133 -3.49 1.82 -11.40
CA ILE A 133 -3.83 0.68 -10.55
C ILE A 133 -5.34 0.44 -10.71
N MET A 134 -5.69 -0.61 -11.46
CA MET A 134 -7.07 -0.97 -11.75
C MET A 134 -7.25 -2.49 -11.63
N ASP A 135 -7.33 -2.98 -10.42
CA ASP A 135 -7.49 -4.40 -10.17
C ASP A 135 -8.96 -4.84 -10.21
N ALA A 136 -9.21 -5.94 -10.89
CA ALA A 136 -10.51 -6.61 -10.81
C ALA A 136 -10.74 -7.12 -9.38
N GLY A 137 -11.92 -6.83 -8.81
CA GLY A 137 -12.26 -7.13 -7.41
C GLY A 137 -11.56 -6.24 -6.39
N GLY A 138 -10.90 -5.15 -6.83
CA GLY A 138 -10.28 -4.18 -5.95
C GLY A 138 -11.29 -3.27 -5.26
N ILE A 139 -10.88 -2.70 -4.12
CA ILE A 139 -11.61 -1.63 -3.46
C ILE A 139 -11.14 -0.26 -3.95
N TYR A 140 -12.02 0.73 -3.90
CA TYR A 140 -11.69 2.10 -4.24
C TYR A 140 -10.71 2.72 -3.24
N CYS A 141 -9.61 3.29 -3.74
CA CYS A 141 -8.56 3.93 -2.94
C CYS A 141 -8.42 5.44 -3.21
N GLY A 142 -9.04 5.94 -4.27
CA GLY A 142 -8.96 7.34 -4.70
C GLY A 142 -8.93 7.45 -6.22
N GLU A 143 -8.60 8.65 -6.70
CA GLU A 143 -8.39 8.96 -8.11
C GLU A 143 -6.90 9.26 -8.34
N ASN A 144 -6.35 8.80 -9.45
CA ASN A 144 -5.00 9.13 -9.86
C ASN A 144 -4.87 10.64 -10.09
N ALA A 145 -3.94 11.29 -9.39
CA ALA A 145 -3.78 12.74 -9.46
C ALA A 145 -3.36 13.27 -10.85
N ILE A 146 -2.87 12.38 -11.73
CA ILE A 146 -2.36 12.75 -13.07
C ILE A 146 -3.39 12.42 -14.15
N SER A 147 -3.90 11.18 -14.17
CA SER A 147 -4.83 10.71 -15.21
C SER A 147 -6.30 10.92 -14.87
N HIS A 148 -6.62 11.17 -13.59
CA HIS A 148 -7.97 11.24 -13.03
C HIS A 148 -8.79 9.94 -13.15
N ASN A 149 -8.12 8.82 -13.44
CA ASN A 149 -8.75 7.51 -13.41
C ASN A 149 -8.88 6.99 -11.96
N LEU A 150 -9.86 6.12 -11.73
CA LEU A 150 -10.05 5.48 -10.43
C LEU A 150 -8.86 4.58 -10.08
N ILE A 151 -8.48 4.59 -8.81
CA ILE A 151 -7.50 3.66 -8.26
C ILE A 151 -8.25 2.56 -7.52
N MET A 152 -8.15 1.33 -8.02
CA MET A 152 -8.78 0.15 -7.47
C MET A 152 -7.72 -0.86 -7.05
N CYS A 153 -7.57 -1.10 -5.74
CA CYS A 153 -6.53 -1.96 -5.18
C CYS A 153 -7.12 -3.26 -4.64
N ASN A 154 -6.54 -4.38 -5.01
CA ASN A 154 -6.86 -5.69 -4.44
C ASN A 154 -5.65 -6.27 -3.70
N LYS A 155 -5.64 -6.18 -2.37
CA LYS A 155 -4.52 -6.66 -1.53
C LYS A 155 -4.25 -8.16 -1.69
N GLU A 156 -5.22 -8.96 -2.11
CA GLU A 156 -5.06 -10.41 -2.35
C GLU A 156 -4.06 -10.73 -3.47
N LYS A 157 -3.86 -9.79 -4.40
CA LYS A 157 -2.92 -9.94 -5.52
C LYS A 157 -1.47 -9.64 -5.14
N LEU A 158 -1.25 -9.07 -3.97
CA LEU A 158 0.08 -8.72 -3.48
C LEU A 158 0.78 -9.95 -2.88
N LEU A 159 2.08 -10.04 -3.07
CA LEU A 159 2.89 -11.08 -2.42
C LEU A 159 2.98 -10.86 -0.90
N ASN A 160 2.99 -9.60 -0.50
CA ASN A 160 2.93 -9.18 0.91
C ASN A 160 1.82 -8.13 1.11
N PRO A 161 0.60 -8.55 1.49
CA PRO A 161 -0.56 -7.67 1.63
C PRO A 161 -0.53 -6.80 2.90
N ASN A 162 0.51 -6.92 3.71
CA ASN A 162 0.71 -6.08 4.89
C ASN A 162 0.78 -4.62 4.49
N SER A 163 0.16 -3.75 5.29
CA SER A 163 -0.15 -2.39 4.86
C SER A 163 0.19 -1.36 5.91
N PHE A 164 0.55 -0.15 5.45
CA PHE A 164 0.73 1.02 6.30
C PHE A 164 -0.06 2.21 5.77
N LEU A 165 -0.61 2.98 6.69
CA LEU A 165 -1.25 4.27 6.44
C LEU A 165 -0.55 5.34 7.27
N LEU A 166 0.24 6.16 6.60
CA LEU A 166 1.18 7.11 7.20
C LEU A 166 0.77 8.56 6.92
N GLY A 167 0.89 9.44 7.89
CA GLY A 167 0.63 10.87 7.68
C GLY A 167 0.52 11.66 8.97
N VAL A 168 0.80 12.96 8.89
CA VAL A 168 0.67 13.88 10.04
C VAL A 168 -0.79 14.04 10.50
N PRO A 169 -1.04 14.54 11.72
CA PRO A 169 -2.39 14.89 12.17
C PRO A 169 -3.09 15.81 11.16
N GLY A 170 -4.38 15.58 10.92
CA GLY A 170 -5.19 16.37 9.98
C GLY A 170 -4.99 16.04 8.50
N SER A 171 -4.08 15.14 8.13
CA SER A 171 -3.85 14.74 6.72
C SER A 171 -4.97 13.85 6.14
N GLY A 172 -5.91 13.37 6.96
CA GLY A 172 -7.04 12.52 6.54
C GLY A 172 -6.81 11.02 6.73
N LYS A 173 -5.88 10.58 7.61
CA LYS A 173 -5.61 9.16 7.91
C LYS A 173 -6.86 8.39 8.33
N SER A 174 -7.50 8.82 9.41
CA SER A 174 -8.68 8.14 9.96
C SER A 174 -9.82 8.11 8.95
N PHE A 175 -9.99 9.17 8.14
CA PHE A 175 -10.95 9.19 7.05
C PHE A 175 -10.61 8.14 5.99
N ASN A 176 -9.34 8.03 5.58
CA ASN A 176 -8.90 7.04 4.59
C ASN A 176 -9.06 5.60 5.12
N ALA A 177 -8.71 5.35 6.39
CA ALA A 177 -8.93 4.06 7.04
C ALA A 177 -10.42 3.69 7.07
N LYS A 178 -11.29 4.60 7.52
CA LYS A 178 -12.74 4.40 7.56
C LYS A 178 -13.32 4.15 6.16
N MET A 179 -12.83 4.85 5.14
CA MET A 179 -13.23 4.61 3.76
C MET A 179 -12.84 3.20 3.29
N GLN A 180 -11.63 2.73 3.58
CA GLN A 180 -11.23 1.35 3.27
C GLN A 180 -12.14 0.35 3.97
N ILE A 181 -12.44 0.54 5.27
CA ILE A 181 -13.33 -0.30 6.06
C ILE A 181 -14.73 -0.38 5.41
N VAL A 182 -15.31 0.75 5.04
CA VAL A 182 -16.63 0.80 4.37
C VAL A 182 -16.62 0.03 3.06
N PHE A 183 -15.63 0.26 2.20
CA PHE A 183 -15.59 -0.43 0.91
C PHE A 183 -15.33 -1.92 1.06
N LEU A 184 -14.50 -2.34 2.02
CA LEU A 184 -14.32 -3.76 2.36
C LEU A 184 -15.62 -4.38 2.86
N ALA A 185 -16.33 -3.70 3.77
CA ALA A 185 -17.59 -4.18 4.32
C ALA A 185 -18.68 -4.35 3.25
N LEU A 186 -18.69 -3.49 2.23
CA LEU A 186 -19.65 -3.53 1.13
C LEU A 186 -19.26 -4.52 0.02
N ALA A 187 -17.96 -4.67 -0.26
CA ALA A 187 -17.47 -5.44 -1.39
C ALA A 187 -17.18 -6.91 -1.03
N THR A 188 -16.98 -7.24 0.25
CA THR A 188 -16.56 -8.58 0.70
C THR A 188 -17.45 -9.11 1.81
N GLN A 189 -17.28 -10.40 2.14
CA GLN A 189 -17.85 -11.04 3.34
C GLN A 189 -16.77 -11.33 4.40
N ASP A 190 -15.59 -10.74 4.24
CA ASP A 190 -14.45 -10.92 5.11
C ASP A 190 -14.69 -10.29 6.49
N ASP A 191 -14.02 -10.79 7.53
CA ASP A 191 -14.06 -10.15 8.83
C ASP A 191 -13.20 -8.88 8.85
N ILE A 192 -13.65 -7.88 9.58
CA ILE A 192 -12.97 -6.60 9.77
C ILE A 192 -12.81 -6.35 11.26
N LEU A 193 -11.57 -6.36 11.74
CA LEU A 193 -11.21 -6.17 13.14
C LEU A 193 -10.42 -4.86 13.28
N ILE A 194 -10.84 -4.01 14.21
CA ILE A 194 -10.28 -2.68 14.40
C ILE A 194 -9.83 -2.52 15.85
N CYS A 195 -8.57 -2.11 16.08
CA CYS A 195 -8.11 -1.65 17.38
C CYS A 195 -8.10 -0.13 17.40
N ASP A 196 -8.90 0.46 18.29
CA ASP A 196 -9.23 1.89 18.33
C ASP A 196 -8.83 2.50 19.69
N PRO A 197 -7.62 3.03 19.82
CA PRO A 197 -7.17 3.68 21.05
C PRO A 197 -7.63 5.13 21.19
N GLU A 198 -8.32 5.71 20.22
CA GLU A 198 -8.76 7.11 20.20
C GLU A 198 -10.28 7.28 20.02
N ARG A 199 -11.05 6.18 20.02
CA ARG A 199 -12.52 6.14 19.88
C ARG A 199 -13.03 6.84 18.60
N GLU A 200 -12.38 6.60 17.50
CA GLU A 200 -12.74 7.22 16.23
C GLU A 200 -13.70 6.37 15.38
N TYR A 201 -13.70 5.04 15.53
CA TYR A 201 -14.38 4.11 14.62
C TYR A 201 -15.76 3.61 15.10
N ALA A 202 -16.08 3.76 16.39
CA ALA A 202 -17.27 3.17 17.01
C ALA A 202 -18.58 3.52 16.27
N SER A 203 -18.83 4.80 15.99
CA SER A 203 -20.06 5.25 15.32
C SER A 203 -20.22 4.71 13.89
N LEU A 204 -19.11 4.54 13.17
CA LEU A 204 -19.11 3.96 11.83
C LEU A 204 -19.44 2.46 11.92
N VAL A 205 -18.82 1.74 12.82
CA VAL A 205 -19.01 0.30 13.01
C VAL A 205 -20.45 0.00 13.44
N GLU A 206 -21.01 0.74 14.41
CA GLU A 206 -22.42 0.64 14.81
C GLU A 206 -23.37 0.90 13.62
N ALA A 207 -23.10 1.91 12.79
CA ALA A 207 -23.91 2.23 11.63
C ALA A 207 -23.89 1.13 10.54
N MET A 208 -22.83 0.31 10.51
CA MET A 208 -22.70 -0.85 9.63
C MET A 208 -23.23 -2.16 10.23
N GLY A 209 -23.80 -2.12 11.46
CA GLY A 209 -24.29 -3.31 12.17
C GLY A 209 -23.18 -4.15 12.80
N GLY A 210 -22.01 -3.57 13.00
CA GLY A 210 -20.88 -4.20 13.69
C GLY A 210 -20.98 -4.07 15.21
N GLU A 211 -20.02 -4.67 15.93
CA GLU A 211 -19.93 -4.72 17.39
C GLU A 211 -18.85 -3.78 17.91
N VAL A 212 -19.13 -3.09 19.01
CA VAL A 212 -18.19 -2.20 19.70
C VAL A 212 -17.90 -2.78 21.09
N VAL A 213 -16.70 -3.30 21.28
CA VAL A 213 -16.21 -3.81 22.56
C VAL A 213 -15.41 -2.71 23.26
N ARG A 214 -15.90 -2.22 24.40
CA ARG A 214 -15.27 -1.15 25.18
C ARG A 214 -14.52 -1.72 26.36
N ILE A 215 -13.21 -1.67 26.31
CA ILE A 215 -12.34 -2.17 27.36
C ILE A 215 -11.77 -0.98 28.13
N ALA A 216 -12.12 -0.92 29.40
CA ALA A 216 -11.72 0.16 30.30
C ALA A 216 -11.33 -0.39 31.66
N ALA A 217 -10.58 0.37 32.45
CA ALA A 217 -10.35 0.06 33.83
C ALA A 217 -11.69 0.05 34.57
N GLY A 218 -12.01 -1.10 35.20
CA GLY A 218 -13.28 -1.31 35.91
C GLY A 218 -14.51 -1.51 35.01
N SER A 219 -14.34 -1.76 33.71
CA SER A 219 -15.45 -2.20 32.83
C SER A 219 -15.90 -3.62 33.18
N ARG A 220 -17.06 -4.02 32.61
CA ARG A 220 -17.57 -5.39 32.74
C ARG A 220 -17.26 -6.23 31.49
N ASP A 221 -16.66 -5.62 30.50
CA ASP A 221 -16.25 -6.29 29.27
C ASP A 221 -14.78 -6.69 29.40
N TYR A 222 -14.53 -7.99 29.34
CA TYR A 222 -13.21 -8.56 29.57
C TYR A 222 -12.73 -9.33 28.34
N ILE A 223 -11.44 -9.23 28.06
CA ILE A 223 -10.71 -10.07 27.11
C ILE A 223 -9.57 -10.74 27.87
N ASN A 224 -9.57 -12.05 27.88
CA ASN A 224 -8.57 -12.83 28.58
C ASN A 224 -7.22 -12.82 27.82
N ALA A 225 -6.18 -12.31 28.44
CA ALA A 225 -4.84 -12.32 27.88
C ALA A 225 -4.27 -13.75 27.67
N MET A 226 -4.81 -14.74 28.37
CA MET A 226 -4.39 -16.12 28.28
C MET A 226 -5.29 -17.00 27.40
N ASP A 227 -6.29 -16.44 26.72
CA ASP A 227 -7.08 -17.22 25.74
C ASP A 227 -6.22 -17.74 24.60
N MET A 228 -6.41 -19.00 24.28
CA MET A 228 -5.67 -19.70 23.24
C MET A 228 -6.61 -20.62 22.45
N VAL A 229 -6.69 -20.42 21.15
CA VAL A 229 -7.48 -21.28 20.26
C VAL A 229 -6.65 -22.47 19.77
N ASP A 230 -7.32 -23.52 19.36
CA ASP A 230 -6.66 -24.64 18.71
C ASP A 230 -5.86 -24.16 17.47
N GLY A 231 -4.60 -24.59 17.34
CA GLY A 231 -3.66 -24.13 16.31
C GLY A 231 -3.08 -22.72 16.56
N TYR A 232 -3.12 -22.25 17.82
CA TYR A 232 -2.36 -21.08 18.24
C TYR A 232 -0.86 -21.26 17.94
N GLY A 233 -0.17 -20.18 17.54
CA GLY A 233 1.23 -20.23 17.21
C GLY A 233 1.52 -20.56 15.73
N ASP A 234 2.79 -20.80 15.40
CA ASP A 234 3.30 -20.96 14.01
C ASP A 234 3.68 -22.43 13.69
N GLY A 235 3.08 -23.39 14.43
CA GLY A 235 3.34 -24.82 14.28
C GLY A 235 4.34 -25.39 15.29
N GLY A 236 4.79 -24.59 16.27
CA GLY A 236 5.48 -25.00 17.47
C GLY A 236 4.53 -25.44 18.59
N ASP A 237 5.05 -25.57 19.80
CA ASP A 237 4.24 -25.78 20.99
C ASP A 237 3.44 -24.51 21.31
N PRO A 238 2.09 -24.54 21.32
CA PRO A 238 1.25 -23.38 21.58
C PRO A 238 1.52 -22.73 22.96
N VAL A 239 1.85 -23.55 23.96
CA VAL A 239 2.11 -23.09 25.32
C VAL A 239 3.41 -22.28 25.38
N ILE A 240 4.45 -22.72 24.67
CA ILE A 240 5.72 -21.99 24.59
C ILE A 240 5.50 -20.62 23.92
N GLU A 241 4.72 -20.57 22.85
CA GLU A 241 4.43 -19.30 22.16
C GLU A 241 3.57 -18.36 23.00
N LYS A 242 2.61 -18.90 23.75
CA LYS A 242 1.81 -18.12 24.70
C LYS A 242 2.68 -17.64 25.88
N SER A 243 3.60 -18.44 26.37
CA SER A 243 4.58 -18.03 27.38
C SER A 243 5.39 -16.81 26.92
N GLN A 244 5.88 -16.81 25.67
CA GLN A 244 6.58 -15.65 25.08
C GLN A 244 5.70 -14.41 24.98
N PHE A 245 4.42 -14.58 24.68
CA PHE A 245 3.45 -13.48 24.70
C PHE A 245 3.28 -12.94 26.12
N ILE A 246 3.08 -13.78 27.12
CA ILE A 246 2.94 -13.39 28.54
C ILE A 246 4.22 -12.70 29.04
N LEU A 247 5.39 -13.18 28.67
CA LEU A 247 6.66 -12.47 28.94
C LEU A 247 6.65 -11.05 28.38
N SER A 248 6.13 -10.85 27.16
CA SER A 248 6.03 -9.52 26.55
C SER A 248 5.04 -8.61 27.31
N LEU A 249 4.00 -9.16 27.93
CA LEU A 249 3.09 -8.41 28.81
C LEU A 249 3.79 -7.99 30.10
N PHE A 250 4.47 -8.91 30.78
CA PHE A 250 5.15 -8.62 32.04
C PHE A 250 6.29 -7.60 31.88
N GLU A 251 6.97 -7.57 30.74
CA GLU A 251 7.94 -6.52 30.40
C GLU A 251 7.33 -5.11 30.34
N GLN A 252 6.00 -4.99 30.16
CA GLN A 252 5.30 -3.71 30.20
C GLN A 252 4.92 -3.29 31.63
N LEU A 253 4.83 -4.24 32.57
CA LEU A 253 4.40 -3.98 33.94
C LEU A 253 5.50 -3.41 34.82
N ASP A 254 6.77 -3.80 34.58
CA ASP A 254 7.92 -3.28 35.31
C ASP A 254 8.83 -2.44 34.39
N LYS A 255 9.03 -1.17 34.72
CA LYS A 255 9.93 -0.26 33.97
C LYS A 255 11.40 -0.71 33.99
N LYS A 256 11.80 -1.57 34.92
CA LYS A 256 13.14 -2.13 35.00
C LYS A 256 13.32 -3.33 34.04
N GLY A 257 12.23 -3.80 33.43
CA GLY A 257 12.20 -5.03 32.67
C GLY A 257 12.31 -6.28 33.56
N ILE A 258 12.19 -7.47 32.95
CA ILE A 258 12.20 -8.76 33.62
C ILE A 258 13.61 -9.38 33.53
N ASN A 259 14.17 -9.80 34.65
CA ASN A 259 15.46 -10.48 34.69
C ASN A 259 15.35 -11.96 34.26
N ALA A 260 16.50 -12.65 34.09
CA ALA A 260 16.54 -14.03 33.61
C ALA A 260 15.85 -15.05 34.54
N LYS A 261 15.84 -14.80 35.86
CA LYS A 261 15.16 -15.69 36.84
C LYS A 261 13.64 -15.52 36.73
N GLU A 262 13.16 -14.28 36.71
CA GLU A 262 11.74 -13.96 36.54
C GLU A 262 11.19 -14.54 35.24
N ARG A 263 11.95 -14.47 34.13
CA ARG A 263 11.57 -15.13 32.87
C ARG A 263 11.39 -16.62 33.01
N SER A 264 12.31 -17.30 33.71
CA SER A 264 12.24 -18.75 33.92
C SER A 264 11.03 -19.11 34.79
N ILE A 265 10.69 -18.29 35.79
CA ILE A 265 9.52 -18.48 36.65
C ILE A 265 8.22 -18.27 35.86
N ILE A 266 8.13 -17.21 35.06
CA ILE A 266 6.94 -16.95 34.23
C ILE A 266 6.72 -18.11 33.26
N ASP A 267 7.76 -18.53 32.54
CA ASP A 267 7.68 -19.62 31.55
C ASP A 267 7.20 -20.93 32.22
N ARG A 268 7.78 -21.30 33.37
CA ARG A 268 7.39 -22.47 34.16
C ARG A 268 5.92 -22.39 34.61
N CYS A 269 5.53 -21.28 35.24
CA CYS A 269 4.18 -21.13 35.77
C CYS A 269 3.12 -21.07 34.66
N VAL A 270 3.41 -20.46 33.50
CA VAL A 270 2.52 -20.52 32.33
C VAL A 270 2.33 -21.97 31.88
N GLY A 271 3.42 -22.74 31.79
CA GLY A 271 3.35 -24.19 31.48
C GLY A 271 2.44 -24.95 32.45
N GLU A 272 2.65 -24.76 33.77
CA GLU A 272 1.86 -25.41 34.82
C GLU A 272 0.35 -25.05 34.74
N VAL A 273 0.00 -23.78 34.50
CA VAL A 273 -1.41 -23.34 34.35
C VAL A 273 -2.08 -24.05 33.17
N TYR A 274 -1.41 -24.19 32.00
CA TYR A 274 -2.00 -24.89 30.87
C TYR A 274 -2.03 -26.40 31.03
N GLU A 275 -1.05 -26.99 31.72
CA GLU A 275 -1.04 -28.41 32.04
C GLU A 275 -2.20 -28.77 32.98
N GLU A 276 -2.42 -27.97 34.02
CA GLU A 276 -3.57 -28.16 34.95
C GLU A 276 -4.90 -28.00 34.21
N TYR A 277 -5.02 -27.03 33.32
CA TYR A 277 -6.22 -26.83 32.51
C TYR A 277 -6.52 -28.05 31.62
N GLN A 278 -5.53 -28.66 31.03
CA GLN A 278 -5.67 -29.90 30.21
C GLN A 278 -6.18 -31.08 31.08
N HIS A 279 -5.90 -31.06 32.39
CA HIS A 279 -6.37 -32.07 33.31
C HIS A 279 -7.67 -31.70 34.05
N GLY A 280 -8.37 -30.67 33.58
CA GLY A 280 -9.66 -30.24 34.12
C GLY A 280 -9.57 -29.18 35.24
N GLY A 281 -8.44 -28.48 35.32
CA GLY A 281 -8.24 -27.33 36.19
C GLY A 281 -8.98 -26.08 35.73
N ALA A 282 -8.75 -24.95 36.40
CA ALA A 282 -9.35 -23.66 36.12
C ALA A 282 -8.93 -23.15 34.71
N VAL A 283 -9.83 -22.35 34.09
CA VAL A 283 -9.50 -21.67 32.81
C VAL A 283 -8.29 -20.77 33.01
N PRO A 284 -7.26 -20.86 32.12
CA PRO A 284 -6.08 -20.03 32.21
C PRO A 284 -6.45 -18.54 32.18
N THR A 285 -6.09 -17.79 33.21
CA THR A 285 -6.22 -16.34 33.29
C THR A 285 -5.00 -15.75 33.98
N LEU A 286 -4.79 -14.45 33.89
CA LEU A 286 -3.70 -13.79 34.63
C LEU A 286 -3.89 -13.91 36.15
N ARG A 287 -5.12 -14.08 36.64
CA ARG A 287 -5.40 -14.35 38.06
C ARG A 287 -4.88 -15.72 38.46
N VAL A 288 -5.19 -16.76 37.69
CA VAL A 288 -4.70 -18.12 37.93
C VAL A 288 -3.17 -18.14 37.84
N LEU A 289 -2.58 -17.43 36.87
CA LEU A 289 -1.12 -17.31 36.78
C LEU A 289 -0.51 -16.65 38.04
N ARG A 290 -1.13 -15.58 38.55
CA ARG A 290 -0.67 -14.94 39.78
C ARG A 290 -0.75 -15.90 40.99
N GLU A 291 -1.79 -16.70 41.10
CA GLU A 291 -1.89 -17.74 42.16
C GLU A 291 -0.73 -18.74 42.03
N LYS A 292 -0.35 -19.12 40.80
CA LYS A 292 0.82 -19.98 40.60
C LYS A 292 2.12 -19.33 41.05
N PHE A 293 2.31 -18.02 40.84
CA PHE A 293 3.47 -17.32 41.37
C PHE A 293 3.52 -17.36 42.90
N LEU A 294 2.37 -17.22 43.58
CA LEU A 294 2.28 -17.27 45.05
C LEU A 294 2.57 -18.67 45.60
N GLU A 295 2.36 -19.73 44.84
CA GLU A 295 2.70 -21.12 45.21
C GLU A 295 4.20 -21.41 45.15
N GLN A 296 4.99 -20.59 44.45
CA GLN A 296 6.43 -20.79 44.32
C GLN A 296 7.19 -20.27 45.56
N GLU A 297 8.29 -20.95 45.90
CA GLU A 297 9.11 -20.59 47.08
C GLU A 297 10.11 -19.46 46.82
N GLU A 298 10.41 -19.16 45.54
CA GLU A 298 11.41 -18.18 45.16
C GLU A 298 10.95 -16.74 45.42
N PRO A 299 11.81 -15.89 46.02
CA PRO A 299 11.48 -14.48 46.26
C PRO A 299 11.07 -13.73 45.02
N GLU A 300 11.70 -14.03 43.86
CA GLU A 300 11.39 -13.43 42.57
C GLU A 300 9.95 -13.75 42.10
N ALA A 301 9.40 -14.90 42.47
CA ALA A 301 8.04 -15.27 42.18
C ALA A 301 7.03 -14.43 43.04
N GLN A 302 7.37 -14.18 44.29
CA GLN A 302 6.58 -13.29 45.16
C GLN A 302 6.60 -11.84 44.62
N ASP A 303 7.74 -11.38 44.13
CA ASP A 303 7.88 -10.06 43.47
C ASP A 303 7.01 -9.97 42.20
N LEU A 304 6.98 -11.01 41.38
CA LEU A 304 6.12 -11.10 40.19
C LEU A 304 4.63 -11.07 40.57
N ALA A 305 4.23 -11.80 41.64
CA ALA A 305 2.87 -11.79 42.15
C ALA A 305 2.46 -10.39 42.66
N LEU A 306 3.39 -9.66 43.28
CA LEU A 306 3.16 -8.30 43.75
C LEU A 306 3.05 -7.29 42.61
N VAL A 307 3.97 -7.35 41.62
CA VAL A 307 3.95 -6.48 40.43
C VAL A 307 2.67 -6.68 39.62
N SER A 308 2.19 -7.93 39.51
CA SER A 308 0.97 -8.25 38.75
C SER A 308 -0.32 -7.95 39.51
N GLU A 309 -0.29 -7.65 40.82
CA GLU A 309 -1.49 -7.51 41.64
C GLU A 309 -2.45 -6.43 41.14
N LEU A 310 -1.92 -5.27 40.72
CA LEU A 310 -2.72 -4.17 40.19
C LEU A 310 -3.50 -4.57 38.93
N PHE A 311 -2.94 -5.48 38.13
CA PHE A 311 -3.46 -5.91 36.82
C PHE A 311 -4.24 -7.23 36.90
N THR A 312 -4.28 -7.88 38.05
CA THR A 312 -5.00 -9.14 38.25
C THR A 312 -6.17 -9.00 39.22
N ASN A 313 -5.94 -8.42 40.39
CA ASN A 313 -6.92 -8.28 41.46
C ASN A 313 -7.19 -6.81 41.84
N GLY A 314 -6.48 -5.86 41.20
CA GLY A 314 -6.61 -4.43 41.43
C GLY A 314 -7.56 -3.76 40.43
N SER A 315 -7.45 -2.43 40.30
CA SER A 315 -8.36 -1.61 39.50
C SER A 315 -8.10 -1.69 37.99
N LEU A 316 -7.01 -2.34 37.55
CA LEU A 316 -6.60 -2.44 36.13
C LEU A 316 -6.72 -3.89 35.61
N ASP A 317 -7.72 -4.63 36.07
CA ASP A 317 -7.88 -6.08 35.84
C ASP A 317 -8.63 -6.45 34.56
N ALA A 318 -8.74 -5.53 33.60
CA ALA A 318 -9.52 -5.69 32.34
C ALA A 318 -9.13 -6.93 31.50
N PHE A 319 -7.90 -7.44 31.67
CA PHE A 319 -7.36 -8.58 30.90
C PHE A 319 -7.12 -9.84 31.74
N ALA A 320 -7.59 -9.84 33.00
CA ALA A 320 -7.32 -10.90 33.97
C ALA A 320 -8.49 -11.87 34.22
N HIS A 321 -9.61 -11.64 33.57
CA HIS A 321 -10.81 -12.45 33.65
C HIS A 321 -11.01 -13.32 32.43
N GLU A 322 -11.88 -14.31 32.50
CA GLU A 322 -12.37 -15.02 31.31
C GLU A 322 -13.04 -14.06 30.35
N SER A 323 -12.84 -14.25 29.03
CA SER A 323 -13.48 -13.44 28.01
C SER A 323 -15.00 -13.60 28.07
N ASN A 324 -15.73 -12.49 28.15
CA ASN A 324 -17.19 -12.45 28.19
C ASN A 324 -17.84 -11.64 27.08
N VAL A 325 -17.04 -11.12 26.14
CA VAL A 325 -17.51 -10.36 24.99
C VAL A 325 -17.81 -11.29 23.82
N ASP A 326 -18.90 -11.00 23.09
CA ASP A 326 -19.21 -11.74 21.86
C ASP A 326 -18.31 -11.26 20.73
N VAL A 327 -17.38 -12.11 20.33
CA VAL A 327 -16.41 -11.81 19.28
C VAL A 327 -16.84 -12.34 17.89
N ASN A 328 -18.11 -12.77 17.73
CA ASN A 328 -18.57 -13.44 16.51
C ASN A 328 -19.02 -12.49 15.39
N ASN A 329 -19.21 -11.19 15.67
CA ASN A 329 -19.61 -10.24 14.64
C ASN A 329 -18.50 -10.09 13.58
N ARG A 330 -18.91 -9.94 12.33
CA ARG A 330 -18.01 -9.78 11.18
C ARG A 330 -17.20 -8.48 11.24
N ILE A 331 -17.79 -7.41 11.78
CA ILE A 331 -17.15 -6.09 11.90
C ILE A 331 -17.06 -5.77 13.38
N MET A 332 -15.84 -5.68 13.89
CA MET A 332 -15.60 -5.44 15.31
C MET A 332 -14.64 -4.29 15.52
N VAL A 333 -14.92 -3.46 16.52
CA VAL A 333 -13.97 -2.47 17.02
C VAL A 333 -13.72 -2.70 18.51
N TYR A 334 -12.46 -2.76 18.87
CA TYR A 334 -11.99 -2.80 20.25
C TYR A 334 -11.59 -1.37 20.66
N ASP A 335 -12.49 -0.69 21.37
CA ASP A 335 -12.27 0.65 21.91
C ASP A 335 -11.51 0.53 23.23
N ILE A 336 -10.27 1.02 23.24
CA ILE A 336 -9.35 0.96 24.38
C ILE A 336 -8.95 2.35 24.90
N LEU A 337 -9.69 3.40 24.54
CA LEU A 337 -9.39 4.77 24.97
C LEU A 337 -9.32 4.90 26.51
N ASP A 338 -10.28 4.30 27.21
CA ASP A 338 -10.43 4.45 28.66
C ASP A 338 -9.49 3.53 29.48
N LEU A 339 -8.61 2.75 28.84
CA LEU A 339 -7.54 2.01 29.52
C LEU A 339 -6.47 2.93 30.14
N GLY A 340 -6.38 4.18 29.67
CA GLY A 340 -5.36 5.12 30.12
C GLY A 340 -3.93 4.76 29.64
N LYS A 341 -3.01 5.65 29.88
CA LYS A 341 -1.63 5.52 29.34
C LYS A 341 -0.88 4.28 29.81
N GLN A 342 -1.13 3.83 31.06
CA GLN A 342 -0.42 2.69 31.66
C GLN A 342 -0.76 1.35 30.99
N LEU A 343 -2.03 1.18 30.57
CA LEU A 343 -2.49 -0.05 29.94
C LEU A 343 -2.58 0.03 28.42
N LYS A 344 -2.29 1.18 27.78
CA LYS A 344 -2.48 1.34 26.32
C LYS A 344 -1.64 0.34 25.55
N THR A 345 -0.34 0.22 25.84
CA THR A 345 0.54 -0.75 25.18
C THR A 345 0.16 -2.19 25.47
N MET A 346 -0.16 -2.50 26.73
CA MET A 346 -0.66 -3.83 27.13
C MET A 346 -1.98 -4.15 26.41
N GLY A 347 -2.90 -3.19 26.33
CA GLY A 347 -4.16 -3.33 25.59
C GLY A 347 -3.93 -3.64 24.11
N LEU A 348 -3.03 -2.92 23.46
CA LEU A 348 -2.66 -3.20 22.06
C LEU A 348 -2.11 -4.62 21.88
N LEU A 349 -1.26 -5.10 22.80
CA LEU A 349 -0.73 -6.47 22.78
C LEU A 349 -1.84 -7.51 22.93
N VAL A 350 -2.68 -7.39 23.97
CA VAL A 350 -3.76 -8.35 24.26
C VAL A 350 -4.80 -8.38 23.13
N ILE A 351 -5.21 -7.21 22.64
CA ILE A 351 -6.15 -7.14 21.51
C ILE A 351 -5.56 -7.75 20.25
N THR A 352 -4.27 -7.51 19.97
CA THR A 352 -3.61 -8.12 18.81
C THR A 352 -3.52 -9.64 18.94
N ASP A 353 -3.27 -10.16 20.12
CA ASP A 353 -3.29 -11.61 20.38
C ASP A 353 -4.71 -12.20 20.23
N ALA A 354 -5.73 -11.50 20.73
CA ALA A 354 -7.14 -11.88 20.51
C ALA A 354 -7.51 -11.87 19.03
N MET A 355 -7.04 -10.87 18.27
CA MET A 355 -7.21 -10.82 16.82
C MET A 355 -6.50 -11.99 16.12
N LEU A 356 -5.31 -12.39 16.59
CA LEU A 356 -4.60 -13.58 16.07
C LEU A 356 -5.38 -14.86 16.32
N ASN A 357 -6.02 -15.01 17.46
CA ASN A 357 -6.91 -16.12 17.75
C ASN A 357 -8.06 -16.15 16.72
N ARG A 358 -8.74 -15.03 16.51
CA ARG A 358 -9.83 -14.92 15.52
C ARG A 358 -9.36 -15.19 14.09
N VAL A 359 -8.22 -14.66 13.70
CA VAL A 359 -7.61 -14.92 12.39
C VAL A 359 -7.31 -16.41 12.20
N THR A 360 -6.85 -17.09 13.26
CA THR A 360 -6.57 -18.53 13.21
C THR A 360 -7.84 -19.34 12.96
N GLU A 361 -8.92 -19.02 13.63
CA GLU A 361 -10.23 -19.66 13.44
C GLU A 361 -10.78 -19.39 12.05
N ASN A 362 -10.75 -18.13 11.58
CA ASN A 362 -11.19 -17.75 10.25
C ASN A 362 -10.39 -18.46 9.16
N TRP A 363 -9.07 -18.53 9.30
CA TRP A 363 -8.20 -19.22 8.35
C TRP A 363 -8.53 -20.71 8.22
N LYS A 364 -8.80 -21.40 9.34
CA LYS A 364 -9.26 -22.81 9.33
C LYS A 364 -10.58 -22.99 8.58
N GLN A 365 -11.44 -21.98 8.59
CA GLN A 365 -12.73 -21.96 7.87
C GLN A 365 -12.60 -21.45 6.42
N GLY A 366 -11.38 -21.12 5.96
CA GLY A 366 -11.14 -20.52 4.65
C GLY A 366 -11.60 -19.06 4.52
N LYS A 367 -11.87 -18.38 5.65
CA LYS A 367 -12.35 -17.01 5.71
C LYS A 367 -11.17 -16.03 5.86
N ARG A 368 -11.25 -14.89 5.22
CA ARG A 368 -10.24 -13.82 5.29
C ARG A 368 -10.58 -12.81 6.39
N THR A 369 -9.53 -12.11 6.84
CA THR A 369 -9.68 -11.11 7.90
C THR A 369 -8.87 -9.86 7.57
N HIS A 370 -9.50 -8.68 7.61
CA HIS A 370 -8.85 -7.38 7.52
C HIS A 370 -8.67 -6.81 8.92
N ILE A 371 -7.48 -6.33 9.22
CA ILE A 371 -7.13 -5.82 10.55
C ILE A 371 -6.67 -4.38 10.41
N PHE A 372 -7.19 -3.51 11.26
CA PHE A 372 -6.78 -2.10 11.36
C PHE A 372 -6.27 -1.83 12.77
N LEU A 373 -5.00 -1.43 12.88
CA LEU A 373 -4.34 -1.11 14.14
C LEU A 373 -3.99 0.37 14.15
N ASP A 374 -4.74 1.18 14.88
CA ASP A 374 -4.46 2.61 15.00
C ASP A 374 -3.39 2.89 16.08
N GLU A 375 -2.74 4.05 15.98
CA GLU A 375 -1.61 4.47 16.85
C GLU A 375 -0.49 3.42 16.96
N PHE A 376 -0.20 2.74 15.85
CA PHE A 376 0.70 1.58 15.79
C PHE A 376 2.14 1.86 16.27
N HIS A 377 2.59 3.12 16.27
CA HIS A 377 3.92 3.49 16.74
C HIS A 377 4.17 3.15 18.21
N VAL A 378 3.13 3.17 19.06
CA VAL A 378 3.23 2.93 20.51
C VAL A 378 3.85 1.57 20.84
N VAL A 379 3.65 0.57 19.97
CA VAL A 379 4.19 -0.78 20.21
C VAL A 379 5.71 -0.89 20.05
N PHE A 380 6.34 0.09 19.40
CA PHE A 380 7.80 0.12 19.20
C PHE A 380 8.55 0.96 20.25
N GLU A 381 7.84 1.49 21.25
CA GLU A 381 8.46 2.14 22.41
C GLU A 381 9.22 1.11 23.28
N ASN A 382 8.91 -0.20 23.12
CA ASN A 382 9.56 -1.30 23.80
C ASN A 382 9.98 -2.39 22.81
N GLU A 383 11.19 -2.94 22.97
CA GLU A 383 11.76 -3.95 22.05
C GLU A 383 10.96 -5.25 22.03
N TYR A 384 10.42 -5.70 23.18
CA TYR A 384 9.65 -6.95 23.29
C TYR A 384 8.29 -6.84 22.61
N SER A 385 7.58 -5.71 22.80
CA SER A 385 6.34 -5.46 22.07
C SER A 385 6.60 -5.39 20.56
N GLY A 386 7.66 -4.70 20.14
CA GLY A 386 8.07 -4.65 18.73
C GLY A 386 8.36 -6.03 18.16
N ALA A 387 9.04 -6.91 18.90
CA ALA A 387 9.32 -8.28 18.49
C ALA A 387 8.02 -9.12 18.36
N PHE A 388 7.11 -9.03 19.31
CA PHE A 388 5.79 -9.67 19.25
C PHE A 388 5.02 -9.22 18.01
N PHE A 389 4.92 -7.92 17.77
CA PHE A 389 4.20 -7.40 16.60
C PHE A 389 4.85 -7.80 15.27
N ASN A 390 6.17 -7.85 15.19
CA ASN A 390 6.86 -8.35 14.00
C ASN A 390 6.56 -9.85 13.74
N SER A 391 6.42 -10.65 14.80
CA SER A 391 5.96 -12.03 14.70
C SER A 391 4.49 -12.11 14.26
N ALA A 392 3.60 -11.35 14.91
CA ALA A 392 2.19 -11.27 14.58
C ALA A 392 1.97 -10.86 13.11
N TRP A 393 2.73 -9.87 12.61
CA TRP A 393 2.69 -9.37 11.24
C TRP A 393 2.97 -10.46 10.19
N ARG A 394 3.94 -11.33 10.49
CA ARG A 394 4.24 -12.49 9.65
C ARG A 394 3.16 -13.57 9.70
N ARG A 395 2.57 -13.79 10.88
CA ARG A 395 1.49 -14.77 11.08
C ARG A 395 0.21 -14.33 10.36
N PHE A 396 -0.16 -13.07 10.41
CA PHE A 396 -1.31 -12.54 9.68
C PHE A 396 -1.23 -12.89 8.19
N ARG A 397 -0.08 -12.61 7.56
CA ARG A 397 0.14 -12.93 6.15
C ARG A 397 -0.03 -14.43 5.85
N LYS A 398 0.54 -15.31 6.69
CA LYS A 398 0.46 -16.76 6.51
C LYS A 398 -0.97 -17.29 6.65
N ARG A 399 -1.83 -16.60 7.39
CA ARG A 399 -3.20 -16.98 7.68
C ARG A 399 -4.24 -16.18 6.88
N ASN A 400 -3.84 -15.68 5.73
CA ASN A 400 -4.71 -14.95 4.81
C ASN A 400 -5.44 -13.77 5.47
N ALA A 401 -4.70 -13.06 6.36
CA ALA A 401 -5.16 -11.85 7.00
C ALA A 401 -4.36 -10.64 6.48
N PHE A 402 -5.02 -9.48 6.41
CA PHE A 402 -4.53 -8.26 5.80
C PHE A 402 -4.42 -7.14 6.84
N PRO A 403 -3.32 -7.07 7.60
CA PRO A 403 -3.14 -6.02 8.59
C PRO A 403 -2.82 -4.67 7.93
N THR A 404 -3.37 -3.61 8.50
CA THR A 404 -3.10 -2.21 8.17
C THR A 404 -2.71 -1.47 9.45
N ALA A 405 -1.45 -1.07 9.54
CA ALA A 405 -0.94 -0.23 10.61
C ALA A 405 -1.15 1.24 10.28
N ILE A 406 -1.74 1.99 11.20
CA ILE A 406 -2.05 3.41 11.06
C ILE A 406 -1.22 4.18 12.07
N THR A 407 -0.53 5.23 11.64
CA THR A 407 0.25 6.07 12.56
C THR A 407 0.45 7.49 12.06
N GLN A 408 0.56 8.39 13.01
CA GLN A 408 0.93 9.79 12.78
C GLN A 408 2.41 10.07 13.11
N ASN A 409 3.07 9.20 13.87
CA ASN A 409 4.47 9.35 14.28
C ASN A 409 5.36 8.42 13.45
N VAL A 410 5.66 8.83 12.23
CA VAL A 410 6.46 8.04 11.29
C VAL A 410 7.91 7.95 11.74
N GLU A 411 8.45 9.00 12.36
CA GLU A 411 9.81 9.05 12.86
C GLU A 411 10.12 7.89 13.81
N TYR A 412 9.27 7.63 14.82
CA TYR A 412 9.42 6.52 15.74
C TYR A 412 9.49 5.15 15.03
N LEU A 413 8.68 4.97 13.99
CA LEU A 413 8.73 3.73 13.20
C LEU A 413 10.03 3.61 12.41
N LEU A 414 10.50 4.71 11.83
CA LEU A 414 11.70 4.70 10.99
C LEU A 414 13.00 4.54 11.80
N ASP A 415 12.99 4.93 13.06
CA ASP A 415 14.12 4.76 13.99
C ASP A 415 14.22 3.31 14.52
N SER A 416 13.12 2.54 14.49
CA SER A 416 13.13 1.12 14.81
C SER A 416 13.54 0.28 13.60
N VAL A 417 14.59 -0.54 13.73
CA VAL A 417 15.05 -1.47 12.68
C VAL A 417 13.94 -2.48 12.32
N LEU A 418 13.19 -2.95 13.31
CA LEU A 418 12.07 -3.88 13.11
C LEU A 418 10.96 -3.22 12.29
N ALA A 419 10.51 -2.03 12.70
CA ALA A 419 9.45 -1.31 12.02
C ALA A 419 9.84 -0.87 10.61
N SER A 420 11.07 -0.36 10.41
CA SER A 420 11.61 -0.03 9.08
C SER A 420 11.62 -1.26 8.16
N THR A 421 11.98 -2.44 8.68
CA THR A 421 11.93 -3.69 7.93
C THR A 421 10.49 -4.09 7.59
N MET A 422 9.54 -3.89 8.50
CA MET A 422 8.12 -4.16 8.25
C MET A 422 7.57 -3.26 7.14
N ILE A 423 7.90 -1.95 7.17
CA ILE A 423 7.49 -0.97 6.15
C ILE A 423 8.10 -1.32 4.78
N SER A 424 9.41 -1.57 4.71
CA SER A 424 10.10 -1.85 3.45
C SER A 424 9.58 -3.12 2.76
N ASN A 425 9.20 -4.13 3.55
CA ASN A 425 8.64 -5.38 3.05
C ASN A 425 7.15 -5.29 2.70
N SER A 426 6.44 -4.22 3.08
CA SER A 426 5.02 -4.06 2.80
C SER A 426 4.79 -3.55 1.38
N GLU A 427 3.82 -4.15 0.69
CA GLU A 427 3.51 -3.80 -0.69
C GLU A 427 2.33 -2.85 -0.84
N TYR A 428 1.59 -2.56 0.24
CA TYR A 428 0.54 -1.56 0.24
C TYR A 428 0.84 -0.48 1.29
N ILE A 429 1.22 0.71 0.84
CA ILE A 429 1.52 1.83 1.73
C ILE A 429 0.84 3.09 1.20
N VAL A 430 -0.03 3.67 2.01
CA VAL A 430 -0.65 4.96 1.75
C VAL A 430 0.12 6.02 2.53
N MET A 431 0.69 6.96 1.83
CA MET A 431 1.43 8.10 2.38
C MET A 431 0.66 9.39 2.09
N LEU A 432 0.04 9.94 3.11
CA LEU A 432 -0.58 11.25 3.08
C LEU A 432 0.47 12.34 3.35
N ASN A 433 0.06 13.57 3.68
CA ASN A 433 1.01 14.63 4.03
C ASN A 433 1.98 14.18 5.15
N GLN A 434 3.28 14.42 4.96
CA GLN A 434 4.35 14.00 5.88
C GLN A 434 5.12 15.20 6.41
N ALA A 435 5.64 15.10 7.64
CA ALA A 435 6.59 16.05 8.20
C ALA A 435 7.91 16.02 7.42
N GLU A 436 8.67 17.13 7.43
CA GLU A 436 9.89 17.24 6.66
C GLU A 436 10.96 16.17 6.99
N PRO A 437 11.25 15.85 8.27
CA PRO A 437 12.21 14.79 8.59
C PRO A 437 11.77 13.42 8.09
N ASP A 438 10.49 13.11 8.20
CA ASP A 438 9.90 11.82 7.81
C ASP A 438 10.00 11.60 6.31
N ARG A 439 9.77 12.66 5.50
CA ARG A 439 9.83 12.58 4.03
C ARG A 439 11.18 12.09 3.53
N ALA A 440 12.27 12.62 4.08
CA ALA A 440 13.62 12.26 3.66
C ALA A 440 13.92 10.78 3.98
N LYS A 441 13.55 10.34 5.19
CA LYS A 441 13.73 8.95 5.63
C LYS A 441 12.86 8.00 4.77
N LEU A 442 11.58 8.33 4.53
CA LEU A 442 10.66 7.54 3.68
C LEU A 442 11.13 7.49 2.22
N ALA A 443 11.62 8.61 1.68
CA ALA A 443 12.12 8.66 0.31
C ALA A 443 13.30 7.71 0.11
N THR A 444 14.20 7.65 1.07
CA THR A 444 15.33 6.71 1.05
C THR A 444 14.87 5.26 1.18
N LEU A 445 13.97 4.98 2.12
CA LEU A 445 13.48 3.62 2.40
C LEU A 445 12.68 3.02 1.25
N LEU A 446 11.85 3.84 0.59
CA LEU A 446 10.89 3.40 -0.43
C LEU A 446 11.29 3.81 -1.86
N ASN A 447 12.48 4.40 -2.06
CA ASN A 447 13.00 4.90 -3.34
C ASN A 447 12.02 5.88 -4.03
N ILE A 448 11.52 6.86 -3.27
CA ILE A 448 10.61 7.90 -3.78
C ILE A 448 11.43 9.00 -4.47
N SER A 449 11.09 9.37 -5.71
CA SER A 449 11.78 10.45 -6.42
C SER A 449 11.43 11.83 -5.85
N THR A 450 12.24 12.84 -6.18
CA THR A 450 12.02 14.24 -5.76
C THR A 450 10.67 14.76 -6.26
N GLU A 451 10.28 14.40 -7.48
CA GLU A 451 8.99 14.79 -8.07
C GLU A 451 7.82 14.12 -7.32
N GLN A 452 7.96 12.85 -6.99
CA GLN A 452 6.95 12.11 -6.22
C GLN A 452 6.82 12.61 -4.79
N MET A 453 7.92 13.04 -4.14
CA MET A 453 7.87 13.66 -2.81
C MET A 453 6.97 14.92 -2.77
N GLY A 454 6.83 15.62 -3.90
CA GLY A 454 5.94 16.76 -4.01
C GLY A 454 4.47 16.43 -3.62
N TYR A 455 4.03 15.21 -3.86
CA TYR A 455 2.65 14.76 -3.53
C TYR A 455 2.41 14.46 -2.05
N ILE A 456 3.47 14.38 -1.24
CA ILE A 456 3.38 14.19 0.23
C ILE A 456 3.95 15.39 0.99
N THR A 457 4.23 16.49 0.27
CA THR A 457 4.74 17.74 0.82
C THR A 457 3.63 18.79 0.79
N ASN A 458 3.18 19.25 1.96
CA ASN A 458 2.08 20.21 2.07
C ASN A 458 0.83 19.80 1.27
N ALA A 459 0.58 18.49 1.18
CA ALA A 459 -0.56 17.95 0.47
C ALA A 459 -1.87 18.27 1.21
N ASP A 460 -2.94 18.52 0.46
CA ASP A 460 -4.28 18.65 1.01
C ASP A 460 -4.72 17.35 1.72
N ALA A 461 -5.65 17.47 2.67
CA ALA A 461 -6.20 16.30 3.34
C ALA A 461 -6.84 15.33 2.32
N GLY A 462 -6.46 14.06 2.40
CA GLY A 462 -6.91 13.02 1.47
C GLY A 462 -6.08 12.93 0.18
N CYS A 463 -5.02 13.71 0.03
CA CYS A 463 -4.08 13.62 -1.09
C CYS A 463 -2.75 13.01 -0.65
N GLY A 464 -2.07 12.30 -1.56
CA GLY A 464 -0.79 11.67 -1.23
C GLY A 464 -0.26 10.73 -2.31
N LEU A 465 0.54 9.78 -1.86
CA LEU A 465 1.09 8.69 -2.68
C LEU A 465 0.59 7.33 -2.18
N VAL A 466 0.25 6.44 -3.08
CA VAL A 466 -0.01 5.04 -2.78
C VAL A 466 1.04 4.16 -3.44
N LYS A 467 1.75 3.38 -2.62
CA LYS A 467 2.58 2.26 -3.08
C LYS A 467 1.70 1.02 -3.15
N TYR A 468 1.69 0.36 -4.30
CA TYR A 468 0.96 -0.88 -4.54
C TYR A 468 1.85 -1.82 -5.36
N GLY A 469 2.38 -2.84 -4.72
CA GLY A 469 3.44 -3.67 -5.28
C GLY A 469 4.68 -2.84 -5.62
N SER A 470 5.07 -2.85 -6.89
CA SER A 470 6.16 -2.03 -7.43
C SER A 470 5.70 -0.64 -7.90
N SER A 471 4.40 -0.39 -7.95
CA SER A 471 3.82 0.87 -8.43
C SER A 471 3.77 1.92 -7.33
N LEU A 472 4.09 3.17 -7.67
CA LEU A 472 3.98 4.32 -6.77
C LEU A 472 3.19 5.41 -7.49
N VAL A 473 1.94 5.61 -7.08
CA VAL A 473 0.97 6.44 -7.81
C VAL A 473 0.48 7.59 -6.93
N PRO A 474 0.51 8.84 -7.40
CA PRO A 474 -0.09 9.95 -6.70
C PRO A 474 -1.61 9.87 -6.77
N PHE A 475 -2.28 10.12 -5.65
CA PHE A 475 -3.73 10.03 -5.56
C PHE A 475 -4.39 11.24 -4.90
N VAL A 476 -5.62 11.46 -5.26
CA VAL A 476 -6.54 12.42 -4.66
C VAL A 476 -7.80 11.67 -4.24
N ASN A 477 -8.22 11.88 -3.01
CA ASN A 477 -9.46 11.32 -2.50
C ASN A 477 -10.37 12.45 -2.00
N ARG A 478 -11.22 12.96 -2.89
CA ARG A 478 -12.22 13.99 -2.60
C ARG A 478 -13.58 13.33 -2.45
N PHE A 479 -13.95 13.03 -1.22
CA PHE A 479 -15.25 12.42 -0.94
C PHE A 479 -16.35 13.50 -0.83
N PRO A 480 -17.56 13.25 -1.38
CA PRO A 480 -18.67 14.24 -1.31
C PRO A 480 -19.09 14.54 0.13
N THR A 481 -18.91 15.79 0.57
CA THR A 481 -19.12 16.23 1.97
C THR A 481 -20.57 16.27 2.39
N ASN A 482 -21.52 16.33 1.45
CA ASN A 482 -22.96 16.40 1.69
C ASN A 482 -23.62 15.03 1.95
N THR A 483 -22.85 13.95 1.98
CA THR A 483 -23.37 12.59 2.17
C THR A 483 -23.40 12.19 3.66
N ARG A 484 -24.35 11.30 4.03
CA ARG A 484 -24.39 10.70 5.37
C ARG A 484 -23.12 9.92 5.67
N LEU A 485 -22.56 9.25 4.65
CA LEU A 485 -21.34 8.47 4.80
C LEU A 485 -20.13 9.36 5.13
N TYR A 486 -19.99 10.52 4.48
CA TYR A 486 -18.96 11.50 4.85
C TYR A 486 -19.03 11.87 6.33
N LYS A 487 -20.26 12.17 6.83
CA LYS A 487 -20.49 12.55 8.23
C LYS A 487 -20.15 11.44 9.23
N LEU A 488 -20.25 10.18 8.84
CA LEU A 488 -19.83 9.01 9.65
C LEU A 488 -18.30 8.82 9.64
N MET A 489 -17.65 9.19 8.54
CA MET A 489 -16.20 9.00 8.36
C MET A 489 -15.38 10.20 8.84
N THR A 490 -15.93 11.43 8.82
CA THR A 490 -15.18 12.64 9.21
C THR A 490 -14.87 12.65 10.70
N THR A 491 -13.65 13.11 11.03
CA THR A 491 -13.22 13.40 12.42
C THR A 491 -13.04 14.90 12.65
N LYS A 492 -13.40 15.75 11.65
CA LYS A 492 -13.26 17.19 11.77
C LYS A 492 -14.24 17.77 12.80
N PRO A 493 -13.75 18.55 13.78
CA PRO A 493 -14.61 19.19 14.77
C PRO A 493 -15.66 20.07 14.08
N GLY A 494 -16.94 19.84 14.40
CA GLY A 494 -18.07 20.60 13.84
C GLY A 494 -18.73 20.01 12.60
N GLU A 495 -18.09 19.11 11.88
CA GLU A 495 -18.66 18.35 10.75
C GLU A 495 -19.24 16.98 11.18
N ASP A 496 -18.90 16.50 12.38
CA ASP A 496 -19.27 15.21 12.99
C ASP A 496 -20.58 15.25 13.77
N SER A 497 -21.62 15.90 13.24
CA SER A 497 -22.90 16.12 13.94
C SER A 497 -23.63 14.84 14.39
N ILE A 498 -23.19 13.66 13.97
CA ILE A 498 -23.75 12.36 14.35
C ILE A 498 -23.10 11.84 15.65
N ASN A 499 -21.85 12.21 15.95
CA ASN A 499 -21.10 11.72 17.13
C ASN A 499 -21.43 12.46 18.43
N ARG A 500 -22.01 13.67 18.41
CA ARG A 500 -22.27 14.49 19.60
C ARG A 500 -23.55 14.16 20.35
N GLY A 501 -24.37 13.25 19.87
CA GLY A 501 -25.67 12.93 20.50
C GLY A 501 -25.64 11.77 21.50
N ARG A 502 -24.49 11.19 21.81
CA ARG A 502 -24.36 10.01 22.68
C ARG A 502 -23.13 10.05 23.61
N MET A 503 -22.81 11.24 24.15
CA MET A 503 -21.97 11.33 25.36
C MET A 503 -22.83 11.26 26.61
#